data_5f132df39659fc261a88367a2e5d4fb3
#
_entry.id   5f132df39659fc261a88367a2e5d4fb3
#
_cell.length_a   1.000
_cell.length_b   1.000
_cell.length_c   1.000
_cell.angle_alpha   90.00
_cell.angle_beta   90.00
_cell.angle_gamma   90.00
#
_symmetry.space_group_name_H-M   'P 1'
#
loop_
_entity.id
_entity.type
_entity.pdbx_description
1 polymer ?
#
loop_
_entity_poly.entity_id
_entity_poly.type
_entity_poly.pdbx_seq_one_letter_code
_entity_poly.pdbx_strand_id
1 'polypeptide(L)'
;MEPILELESARLLMRQWQDEDLPAFAAMCADPQVMRYFPAPLSRLESAALIGRVRGHFAEHGYGLWALERKDSGEFIGFTGLGVVGFDAPFTPAVEIGWRLAKEHWGLGYASEAAWTALRCGFDRLALKEIVAFTAQSNLPSEKVMQAIGMHHDAANDFDHPKLAADHPLQRHVLYRITREQWLQTLHG
;
A
#
# COMPACT_ATOMS: atom_id res chain seq x y z
N MET A 1 14.69 22.10 -2.62
CA MET A 1 14.14 20.73 -2.45
C MET A 1 12.78 20.92 -1.82
N GLU A 2 11.70 20.53 -2.52
CA GLU A 2 10.37 20.60 -1.93
C GLU A 2 10.30 19.67 -0.72
N PRO A 3 9.62 20.09 0.37
CA PRO A 3 9.50 19.23 1.53
C PRO A 3 8.71 17.95 1.13
N ILE A 4 9.23 16.80 1.55
CA ILE A 4 8.59 15.52 1.31
C ILE A 4 7.21 15.55 1.98
N LEU A 5 6.18 15.20 1.22
CA LEU A 5 4.81 15.26 1.66
C LEU A 5 4.57 14.27 2.81
N GLU A 6 4.09 14.77 3.93
CA GLU A 6 3.55 13.98 5.04
C GLU A 6 2.05 14.20 5.14
N LEU A 7 1.34 13.18 5.60
CA LEU A 7 -0.11 13.19 5.71
C LEU A 7 -0.52 12.82 7.14
N GLU A 8 -1.74 13.16 7.50
CA GLU A 8 -2.33 12.68 8.75
C GLU A 8 -3.81 12.34 8.58
N SER A 9 -4.24 11.40 9.38
CA SER A 9 -5.62 11.01 9.54
C SER A 9 -6.08 11.25 10.99
N ALA A 10 -7.24 10.76 11.37
CA ALA A 10 -7.74 10.92 12.74
C ALA A 10 -6.79 10.31 13.78
N ARG A 11 -6.24 9.13 13.51
CA ARG A 11 -5.43 8.35 14.46
C ARG A 11 -3.97 8.17 14.06
N LEU A 12 -3.59 8.49 12.82
CA LEU A 12 -2.28 8.15 12.26
C LEU A 12 -1.55 9.39 11.72
N LEU A 13 -0.23 9.39 11.91
CA LEU A 13 0.71 10.14 11.10
C LEU A 13 1.24 9.24 9.99
N MET A 14 1.23 9.73 8.77
CA MET A 14 1.80 9.09 7.59
C MET A 14 3.05 9.89 7.23
N ARG A 15 4.18 9.45 7.74
CA ARG A 15 5.43 10.21 7.78
C ARG A 15 6.54 9.56 6.98
N GLN A 16 7.65 10.27 6.88
CA GLN A 16 8.89 9.71 6.36
C GLN A 16 9.43 8.61 7.25
N TRP A 17 10.10 7.64 6.65
CA TRP A 17 10.77 6.56 7.34
C TRP A 17 11.97 7.06 8.12
N GLN A 18 12.07 6.61 9.36
CA GLN A 18 13.20 6.85 10.28
C GLN A 18 14.05 5.58 10.38
N ASP A 19 15.31 5.71 10.76
CA ASP A 19 16.18 4.53 10.91
C ASP A 19 15.72 3.65 12.08
N GLU A 20 15.09 4.24 13.06
CA GLU A 20 14.46 3.58 14.21
C GLU A 20 13.27 2.70 13.86
N ASP A 21 12.68 2.86 12.68
CA ASP A 21 11.57 2.01 12.21
C ASP A 21 12.04 0.61 11.80
N LEU A 22 13.32 0.46 11.45
CA LEU A 22 13.83 -0.81 10.90
C LEU A 22 13.64 -2.02 11.84
N PRO A 23 13.90 -1.98 13.14
CA PRO A 23 13.68 -3.14 14.00
C PRO A 23 12.23 -3.63 13.98
N ALA A 24 11.26 -2.75 14.14
CA ALA A 24 9.83 -3.09 14.11
C ALA A 24 9.40 -3.55 12.70
N PHE A 25 9.86 -2.88 11.66
CA PHE A 25 9.56 -3.25 10.28
C PHE A 25 10.15 -4.61 9.90
N ALA A 26 11.39 -4.90 10.29
CA ALA A 26 12.02 -6.19 10.05
C ALA A 26 11.29 -7.33 10.79
N ALA A 27 10.86 -7.10 12.03
CA ALA A 27 10.06 -8.07 12.78
C ALA A 27 8.72 -8.34 12.10
N MET A 28 8.04 -7.30 11.62
CA MET A 28 6.79 -7.40 10.87
C MET A 28 6.98 -8.21 9.57
N CYS A 29 8.00 -7.91 8.79
CA CYS A 29 8.28 -8.57 7.51
C CYS A 29 8.84 -10.00 7.66
N ALA A 30 9.32 -10.38 8.85
CA ALA A 30 9.72 -11.75 9.19
C ALA A 30 8.53 -12.60 9.68
N ASP A 31 7.40 -12.00 10.04
CA ASP A 31 6.22 -12.71 10.53
C ASP A 31 5.51 -13.43 9.37
N PRO A 32 5.41 -14.78 9.41
CA PRO A 32 4.75 -15.55 8.36
C PRO A 32 3.27 -15.21 8.17
N GLN A 33 2.59 -14.73 9.20
CA GLN A 33 1.18 -14.33 9.10
C GLN A 33 1.04 -13.01 8.32
N VAL A 34 1.91 -12.04 8.60
CA VAL A 34 1.95 -10.77 7.87
C VAL A 34 2.32 -11.00 6.41
N MET A 35 3.29 -11.89 6.15
CA MET A 35 3.82 -12.15 4.81
C MET A 35 3.12 -13.32 4.09
N ARG A 36 1.98 -13.79 4.61
CA ARG A 36 1.25 -14.96 4.11
C ARG A 36 0.92 -14.89 2.61
N TYR A 37 0.65 -13.70 2.09
CA TYR A 37 0.27 -13.47 0.69
C TYR A 37 1.41 -12.91 -0.17
N PHE A 38 2.63 -13.01 0.33
CA PHE A 38 3.87 -12.71 -0.37
C PHE A 38 4.68 -13.99 -0.55
N PRO A 39 5.60 -14.06 -1.53
CA PRO A 39 6.35 -15.28 -1.84
C PRO A 39 7.13 -15.84 -0.66
N ALA A 40 7.65 -14.98 0.22
CA ALA A 40 8.39 -15.37 1.43
C ALA A 40 8.43 -14.21 2.45
N PRO A 41 8.65 -14.49 3.74
CA PRO A 41 9.09 -13.49 4.69
C PRO A 41 10.41 -12.83 4.25
N LEU A 42 10.67 -11.62 4.74
CA LEU A 42 11.90 -10.88 4.44
C LEU A 42 12.88 -10.99 5.60
N SER A 43 14.17 -11.11 5.27
CA SER A 43 15.25 -10.92 6.22
C SER A 43 15.35 -9.45 6.65
N ARG A 44 16.12 -9.18 7.72
CA ARG A 44 16.40 -7.81 8.15
C ARG A 44 17.09 -6.99 7.05
N LEU A 45 18.01 -7.61 6.30
CA LEU A 45 18.71 -6.96 5.20
C LEU A 45 17.75 -6.60 4.05
N GLU A 46 16.85 -7.52 3.70
CA GLU A 46 15.83 -7.28 2.68
C GLU A 46 14.83 -6.21 3.12
N SER A 47 14.46 -6.17 4.40
CA SER A 47 13.60 -5.13 4.96
C SER A 47 14.28 -3.76 4.92
N ALA A 48 15.57 -3.67 5.26
CA ALA A 48 16.35 -2.44 5.12
C ALA A 48 16.46 -1.99 3.65
N ALA A 49 16.67 -2.92 2.72
CA ALA A 49 16.70 -2.63 1.29
C ALA A 49 15.34 -2.11 0.79
N LEU A 50 14.23 -2.64 1.30
CA LEU A 50 12.89 -2.14 0.97
C LEU A 50 12.71 -0.69 1.44
N ILE A 51 13.11 -0.34 2.66
CA ILE A 51 13.09 1.04 3.16
C ILE A 51 13.92 1.96 2.23
N GLY A 52 15.10 1.49 1.81
CA GLY A 52 15.95 2.23 0.87
C GLY A 52 15.24 2.52 -0.47
N ARG A 53 14.55 1.52 -1.04
CA ARG A 53 13.76 1.72 -2.28
C ARG A 53 12.60 2.70 -2.07
N VAL A 54 11.91 2.61 -0.94
CA VAL A 54 10.81 3.52 -0.62
C VAL A 54 11.30 4.95 -0.47
N ARG A 55 12.43 5.18 0.20
CA ARG A 55 13.06 6.50 0.30
C ARG A 55 13.47 7.04 -1.09
N GLY A 56 14.03 6.17 -1.93
CA GLY A 56 14.34 6.51 -3.32
C GLY A 56 13.11 6.94 -4.13
N HIS A 57 12.01 6.23 -3.97
CA HIS A 57 10.74 6.58 -4.63
C HIS A 57 10.21 7.95 -4.19
N PHE A 58 10.28 8.26 -2.89
CA PHE A 58 9.94 9.60 -2.40
C PHE A 58 10.84 10.69 -2.98
N ALA A 59 12.15 10.43 -3.07
CA ALA A 59 13.09 11.40 -3.64
C ALA A 59 12.83 11.67 -5.13
N GLU A 60 12.39 10.65 -5.87
CA GLU A 60 12.12 10.76 -7.30
C GLU A 60 10.74 11.36 -7.60
N HIS A 61 9.71 10.96 -6.83
CA HIS A 61 8.31 11.26 -7.16
C HIS A 61 7.62 12.24 -6.20
N GLY A 62 8.22 12.53 -5.04
CA GLY A 62 7.63 13.38 -4.00
C GLY A 62 6.52 12.70 -3.16
N TYR A 63 6.16 11.46 -3.48
CA TYR A 63 5.21 10.62 -2.76
C TYR A 63 5.69 9.17 -2.72
N GLY A 64 5.07 8.33 -1.92
CA GLY A 64 5.46 6.92 -1.81
C GLY A 64 4.69 6.16 -0.74
N LEU A 65 5.32 5.12 -0.20
CA LEU A 65 4.79 4.35 0.92
C LEU A 65 5.20 5.03 2.23
N TRP A 66 4.26 5.69 2.90
CA TRP A 66 4.51 6.35 4.19
C TRP A 66 4.61 5.35 5.32
N ALA A 67 5.53 5.58 6.24
CA ALA A 67 5.54 4.92 7.54
C ALA A 67 4.33 5.39 8.35
N LEU A 68 3.60 4.45 8.95
CA LEU A 68 2.44 4.75 9.77
C LEU A 68 2.83 4.77 11.25
N GLU A 69 2.52 5.88 11.91
CA GLU A 69 2.73 6.08 13.33
C GLU A 69 1.39 6.38 14.01
N ARG A 70 1.11 5.71 15.11
CA ARG A 70 -0.06 6.01 15.92
C ARG A 70 0.15 7.32 16.68
N LYS A 71 -0.83 8.24 16.60
CA LYS A 71 -0.77 9.53 17.28
C LYS A 71 -0.82 9.42 18.82
N ASP A 72 -1.50 8.40 19.33
CA ASP A 72 -1.70 8.20 20.76
C ASP A 72 -0.49 7.60 21.48
N SER A 73 0.36 6.85 20.78
CA SER A 73 1.49 6.14 21.36
C SER A 73 2.85 6.47 20.73
N GLY A 74 2.87 7.07 19.54
CA GLY A 74 4.11 7.24 18.75
C GLY A 74 4.64 5.93 18.17
N GLU A 75 3.85 4.86 18.19
CA GLU A 75 4.26 3.53 17.74
C GLU A 75 4.21 3.43 16.21
N PHE A 76 5.30 2.94 15.60
CA PHE A 76 5.31 2.52 14.21
C PHE A 76 4.51 1.22 14.04
N ILE A 77 3.56 1.19 13.11
CA ILE A 77 2.64 0.05 12.91
C ILE A 77 2.68 -0.57 11.52
N GLY A 78 3.41 -0.01 10.59
CA GLY A 78 3.47 -0.49 9.21
C GLY A 78 3.58 0.62 8.20
N PHE A 79 3.07 0.39 7.00
CA PHE A 79 3.06 1.39 5.92
C PHE A 79 1.78 1.37 5.10
N THR A 80 1.50 2.48 4.47
CA THR A 80 0.49 2.63 3.40
C THR A 80 0.92 3.75 2.47
N GLY A 81 0.58 3.64 1.21
CA GLY A 81 0.82 4.74 0.28
C GLY A 81 0.70 4.37 -1.18
N LEU A 82 1.26 5.22 -2.00
CA LEU A 82 1.17 5.19 -3.44
C LEU A 82 2.55 4.89 -4.05
N GLY A 83 2.56 4.09 -5.13
CA GLY A 83 3.79 3.77 -5.84
C GLY A 83 3.56 3.58 -7.32
N VAL A 84 4.59 3.85 -8.12
CA VAL A 84 4.56 3.51 -9.54
C VAL A 84 4.72 2.00 -9.68
N VAL A 85 3.81 1.36 -10.45
CA VAL A 85 3.88 -0.08 -10.72
C VAL A 85 5.15 -0.38 -11.49
N GLY A 86 6.00 -1.26 -10.96
CA GLY A 86 7.35 -1.53 -11.46
C GLY A 86 7.45 -2.74 -12.42
N PHE A 87 6.37 -3.11 -13.11
CA PHE A 87 6.36 -4.20 -14.10
C PHE A 87 5.36 -3.90 -15.22
N ASP A 88 5.53 -4.57 -16.35
CA ASP A 88 4.61 -4.46 -17.48
C ASP A 88 3.39 -5.37 -17.28
N ALA A 89 2.22 -4.80 -17.46
CA ALA A 89 0.93 -5.49 -17.43
C ALA A 89 -0.08 -4.72 -18.29
N PRO A 90 -1.24 -5.30 -18.63
CA PRO A 90 -2.24 -4.62 -19.46
C PRO A 90 -2.74 -3.29 -18.89
N PHE A 91 -2.65 -3.10 -17.57
CA PHE A 91 -3.08 -1.87 -16.88
C PHE A 91 -1.95 -0.86 -16.63
N THR A 92 -0.70 -1.20 -16.95
CA THR A 92 0.45 -0.30 -16.75
C THR A 92 0.72 0.58 -17.98
N PRO A 93 1.27 1.79 -17.82
CA PRO A 93 1.73 2.40 -16.56
C PRO A 93 0.56 2.76 -15.64
N ALA A 94 0.77 2.60 -14.33
CA ALA A 94 -0.22 2.91 -13.31
C ALA A 94 0.44 3.29 -11.97
N VAL A 95 -0.32 3.99 -11.13
CA VAL A 95 0.01 4.19 -9.72
C VAL A 95 -0.83 3.23 -8.90
N GLU A 96 -0.18 2.44 -8.07
CA GLU A 96 -0.84 1.52 -7.14
C GLU A 96 -0.92 2.11 -5.73
N ILE A 97 -1.95 1.70 -5.00
CA ILE A 97 -2.03 1.87 -3.55
C ILE A 97 -1.75 0.53 -2.88
N GLY A 98 -0.96 0.55 -1.81
CA GLY A 98 -0.63 -0.64 -1.05
C GLY A 98 -0.55 -0.38 0.45
N TRP A 99 -0.59 -1.44 1.24
CA TRP A 99 -0.49 -1.42 2.71
C TRP A 99 0.07 -2.72 3.25
N ARG A 100 0.73 -2.58 4.41
CA ARG A 100 1.16 -3.71 5.25
C ARG A 100 1.23 -3.24 6.68
N LEU A 101 0.53 -3.94 7.58
CA LEU A 101 0.51 -3.64 9.01
C LEU A 101 1.02 -4.82 9.81
N ALA A 102 1.66 -4.52 10.95
CA ALA A 102 1.91 -5.53 11.97
C ALA A 102 0.59 -6.13 12.45
N LYS A 103 0.58 -7.45 12.71
CA LYS A 103 -0.66 -8.19 13.00
C LYS A 103 -1.39 -7.73 14.24
N GLU A 104 -0.67 -7.17 15.21
CA GLU A 104 -1.22 -6.61 16.46
C GLU A 104 -2.16 -5.44 16.21
N HIS A 105 -2.08 -4.84 15.03
CA HIS A 105 -2.89 -3.68 14.62
C HIS A 105 -3.97 -4.00 13.59
N TRP A 106 -4.18 -5.29 13.29
CA TRP A 106 -5.26 -5.71 12.39
C TRP A 106 -6.64 -5.61 13.05
N GLY A 107 -7.66 -5.49 12.23
CA GLY A 107 -9.05 -5.46 12.70
C GLY A 107 -9.47 -4.18 13.43
N LEU A 108 -8.62 -3.16 13.46
CA LEU A 108 -8.85 -1.88 14.13
C LEU A 108 -9.19 -0.73 13.17
N GLY A 109 -9.25 -1.01 11.86
CA GLY A 109 -9.59 -0.03 10.83
C GLY A 109 -8.42 0.85 10.37
N TYR A 110 -7.21 0.63 10.84
CA TYR A 110 -6.04 1.46 10.48
C TYR A 110 -5.69 1.39 8.99
N ALA A 111 -5.75 0.19 8.38
CA ALA A 111 -5.44 0.03 6.95
C ALA A 111 -6.39 0.85 6.07
N SER A 112 -7.69 0.76 6.32
CA SER A 112 -8.71 1.53 5.57
C SER A 112 -8.57 3.02 5.79
N GLU A 113 -8.31 3.47 7.02
CA GLU A 113 -8.12 4.88 7.38
C GLU A 113 -6.90 5.48 6.65
N ALA A 114 -5.77 4.80 6.69
CA ALA A 114 -4.55 5.24 6.01
C ALA A 114 -4.71 5.18 4.48
N ALA A 115 -5.29 4.11 3.95
CA ALA A 115 -5.50 3.96 2.51
C ALA A 115 -6.44 5.04 1.96
N TRP A 116 -7.51 5.36 2.66
CA TRP A 116 -8.42 6.44 2.28
C TRP A 116 -7.70 7.80 2.25
N THR A 117 -6.84 8.06 3.23
CA THR A 117 -6.01 9.27 3.30
C THR A 117 -5.02 9.33 2.13
N ALA A 118 -4.41 8.20 1.76
CA ALA A 118 -3.52 8.11 0.60
C ALA A 118 -4.28 8.34 -0.72
N LEU A 119 -5.48 7.77 -0.90
CA LEU A 119 -6.33 8.04 -2.08
C LEU A 119 -6.64 9.53 -2.21
N ARG A 120 -7.04 10.17 -1.11
CA ARG A 120 -7.31 11.61 -1.09
C ARG A 120 -6.09 12.41 -1.54
N CYS A 121 -4.90 12.08 -1.05
CA CYS A 121 -3.66 12.69 -1.52
C CYS A 121 -3.46 12.48 -3.03
N GLY A 122 -3.64 11.26 -3.51
CA GLY A 122 -3.48 10.92 -4.93
C GLY A 122 -4.39 11.73 -5.84
N PHE A 123 -5.64 11.89 -5.47
CA PHE A 123 -6.60 12.62 -6.31
C PHE A 123 -6.55 14.13 -6.12
N ASP A 124 -6.41 14.63 -4.89
CA ASP A 124 -6.52 16.06 -4.60
C ASP A 124 -5.20 16.81 -4.76
N ARG A 125 -4.07 16.18 -4.42
CA ARG A 125 -2.76 16.83 -4.47
C ARG A 125 -1.91 16.41 -5.68
N LEU A 126 -1.94 15.12 -6.04
CA LEU A 126 -1.16 14.61 -7.17
C LEU A 126 -1.94 14.65 -8.49
N ALA A 127 -3.21 14.99 -8.44
CA ALA A 127 -4.11 15.08 -9.60
C ALA A 127 -4.15 13.80 -10.46
N LEU A 128 -3.97 12.63 -9.84
CA LEU A 128 -4.02 11.35 -10.52
C LEU A 128 -5.41 11.13 -11.12
N LYS A 129 -5.47 10.46 -12.27
CA LYS A 129 -6.73 10.14 -12.95
C LYS A 129 -7.32 8.81 -12.46
N GLU A 130 -6.47 7.88 -12.08
CA GLU A 130 -6.81 6.54 -11.63
C GLU A 130 -5.76 6.04 -10.64
N ILE A 131 -6.18 5.24 -9.69
CA ILE A 131 -5.32 4.49 -8.78
C ILE A 131 -5.77 3.04 -8.81
N VAL A 132 -4.82 2.11 -8.87
CA VAL A 132 -5.07 0.68 -8.86
C VAL A 132 -4.62 0.06 -7.54
N ALA A 133 -5.15 -1.11 -7.22
CA ALA A 133 -4.65 -1.98 -6.16
C ALA A 133 -4.74 -3.41 -6.63
N PHE A 134 -3.77 -4.23 -6.28
CA PHE A 134 -3.78 -5.64 -6.64
C PHE A 134 -3.18 -6.48 -5.52
N THR A 135 -3.65 -7.71 -5.41
CA THR A 135 -3.17 -8.68 -4.43
C THR A 135 -3.45 -10.09 -4.91
N ALA A 136 -2.79 -11.08 -4.29
CA ALA A 136 -3.09 -12.47 -4.55
C ALA A 136 -4.59 -12.75 -4.33
N GLN A 137 -5.20 -13.53 -5.21
CA GLN A 137 -6.64 -13.84 -5.19
C GLN A 137 -7.13 -14.43 -3.86
N SER A 138 -6.24 -15.06 -3.10
CA SER A 138 -6.56 -15.62 -1.77
C SER A 138 -6.55 -14.57 -0.64
N ASN A 139 -6.08 -13.34 -0.90
CA ASN A 139 -5.94 -12.29 0.11
C ASN A 139 -7.25 -11.52 0.33
N LEU A 140 -8.25 -12.18 0.86
CA LEU A 140 -9.56 -11.59 1.16
C LEU A 140 -9.51 -10.40 2.14
N PRO A 141 -8.64 -10.38 3.17
CA PRO A 141 -8.50 -9.20 4.03
C PRO A 141 -8.14 -7.92 3.26
N SER A 142 -7.22 -7.99 2.29
CA SER A 142 -6.88 -6.83 1.45
C SER A 142 -8.01 -6.41 0.53
N GLU A 143 -8.77 -7.37 -0.04
CA GLU A 143 -9.95 -7.05 -0.86
C GLU A 143 -11.01 -6.29 -0.05
N LYS A 144 -11.22 -6.65 1.23
CA LYS A 144 -12.11 -5.90 2.12
C LYS A 144 -11.69 -4.45 2.31
N VAL A 145 -10.39 -4.19 2.41
CA VAL A 145 -9.87 -2.82 2.48
C VAL A 145 -10.12 -2.08 1.16
N MET A 146 -9.83 -2.72 0.01
CA MET A 146 -10.09 -2.14 -1.32
C MET A 146 -11.55 -1.74 -1.49
N GLN A 147 -12.47 -2.61 -1.10
CA GLN A 147 -13.92 -2.35 -1.13
C GLN A 147 -14.31 -1.21 -0.17
N ALA A 148 -13.77 -1.22 1.05
CA ALA A 148 -14.07 -0.22 2.07
C ALA A 148 -13.64 1.20 1.67
N ILE A 149 -12.61 1.34 0.84
CA ILE A 149 -12.15 2.64 0.32
C ILE A 149 -12.77 3.01 -1.03
N GLY A 150 -13.76 2.25 -1.50
CA GLY A 150 -14.54 2.58 -2.70
C GLY A 150 -13.91 2.13 -4.02
N MET A 151 -12.95 1.20 -4.00
CA MET A 151 -12.40 0.65 -5.23
C MET A 151 -13.32 -0.42 -5.83
N HIS A 152 -13.28 -0.56 -7.15
CA HIS A 152 -14.12 -1.45 -7.93
C HIS A 152 -13.31 -2.60 -8.54
N HIS A 153 -13.88 -3.78 -8.56
CA HIS A 153 -13.32 -5.00 -9.14
C HIS A 153 -14.09 -5.41 -10.39
N ASP A 154 -13.33 -5.77 -11.42
CA ASP A 154 -13.85 -6.47 -12.59
C ASP A 154 -12.94 -7.68 -12.84
N ALA A 155 -13.50 -8.87 -12.73
CA ALA A 155 -12.76 -10.13 -12.88
C ALA A 155 -12.08 -10.28 -14.25
N ALA A 156 -12.58 -9.58 -15.28
CA ALA A 156 -11.94 -9.55 -16.59
C ALA A 156 -10.55 -8.89 -16.59
N ASN A 157 -10.24 -8.09 -15.57
CA ASN A 157 -8.96 -7.42 -15.40
C ASN A 157 -7.98 -8.16 -14.47
N ASP A 158 -8.41 -9.27 -13.86
CA ASP A 158 -7.52 -10.10 -13.04
C ASP A 158 -6.37 -10.65 -13.87
N PHE A 159 -5.20 -10.79 -13.28
CA PHE A 159 -3.98 -11.09 -14.00
C PHE A 159 -3.05 -12.05 -13.24
N ASP A 160 -2.14 -12.64 -13.97
CA ASP A 160 -1.07 -13.44 -13.40
C ASP A 160 0.14 -12.54 -13.17
N HIS A 161 0.62 -12.49 -11.93
CA HIS A 161 1.71 -11.59 -11.56
C HIS A 161 3.00 -11.99 -12.27
N PRO A 162 3.61 -11.12 -13.12
CA PRO A 162 4.70 -11.50 -14.01
C PRO A 162 6.00 -11.86 -13.29
N LYS A 163 6.16 -11.46 -12.02
CA LYS A 163 7.33 -11.79 -11.20
C LYS A 163 7.21 -13.14 -10.46
N LEU A 164 6.08 -13.84 -10.61
CA LEU A 164 5.85 -15.15 -10.01
C LEU A 164 5.79 -16.23 -11.09
N ALA A 165 6.30 -17.44 -10.74
CA ALA A 165 6.25 -18.58 -11.65
C ALA A 165 4.80 -19.00 -11.96
N ALA A 166 4.60 -19.63 -13.13
CA ALA A 166 3.27 -20.00 -13.64
C ALA A 166 2.48 -20.96 -12.74
N ASP A 167 3.17 -21.72 -11.90
CA ASP A 167 2.60 -22.68 -10.97
C ASP A 167 2.58 -22.17 -9.51
N HIS A 168 3.00 -20.93 -9.27
CA HIS A 168 3.06 -20.38 -7.94
C HIS A 168 1.65 -20.16 -7.38
N PRO A 169 1.35 -20.61 -6.13
CA PRO A 169 0.00 -20.49 -5.55
C PRO A 169 -0.53 -19.07 -5.45
N LEU A 170 0.36 -18.07 -5.40
CA LEU A 170 0.03 -16.66 -5.31
C LEU A 170 0.09 -15.93 -6.66
N GLN A 171 0.27 -16.64 -7.78
CA GLN A 171 0.45 -15.99 -9.08
C GLN A 171 -0.79 -15.20 -9.51
N ARG A 172 -1.98 -15.79 -9.36
CA ARG A 172 -3.23 -15.13 -9.74
C ARG A 172 -3.55 -13.97 -8.80
N HIS A 173 -3.69 -12.78 -9.36
CA HIS A 173 -4.01 -11.54 -8.66
C HIS A 173 -5.36 -10.99 -9.10
N VAL A 174 -6.07 -10.40 -8.14
CA VAL A 174 -7.22 -9.55 -8.40
C VAL A 174 -6.76 -8.12 -8.60
N LEU A 175 -7.40 -7.39 -9.51
CA LEU A 175 -7.13 -5.98 -9.79
C LEU A 175 -8.35 -5.13 -9.47
N TYR A 176 -8.18 -4.20 -8.56
CA TYR A 176 -9.15 -3.17 -8.19
C TYR A 176 -8.72 -1.82 -8.76
N ARG A 177 -9.69 -0.98 -9.08
CA ARG A 177 -9.46 0.36 -9.63
C ARG A 177 -10.39 1.37 -8.98
N ILE A 178 -9.94 2.61 -8.91
CA ILE A 178 -10.78 3.75 -8.63
C ILE A 178 -10.34 4.93 -9.50
N THR A 179 -11.26 5.50 -10.25
CA THR A 179 -11.02 6.71 -11.03
C THR A 179 -11.29 7.95 -10.18
N ARG A 180 -10.74 9.09 -10.60
CA ARG A 180 -11.02 10.38 -9.96
C ARG A 180 -12.52 10.70 -9.92
N GLU A 181 -13.25 10.37 -10.98
CA GLU A 181 -14.70 10.57 -11.03
C GLU A 181 -15.42 9.73 -9.97
N GLN A 182 -15.09 8.45 -9.87
CA GLN A 182 -15.63 7.56 -8.82
C GLN A 182 -15.27 8.06 -7.41
N TRP A 183 -14.03 8.52 -7.23
CA TRP A 183 -13.62 9.13 -5.96
C TRP A 183 -14.49 10.32 -5.56
N LEU A 184 -14.75 11.26 -6.49
CA LEU A 184 -15.59 12.41 -6.23
C LEU A 184 -17.03 12.00 -5.89
N GLN A 185 -17.55 10.93 -6.49
CA GLN A 185 -18.87 10.39 -6.15
C GLN A 185 -18.92 9.86 -4.70
N THR A 186 -17.85 9.25 -4.20
CA THR A 186 -17.79 8.77 -2.80
C THR A 186 -17.84 9.89 -1.76
N LEU A 187 -17.45 11.11 -2.14
CA LEU A 187 -17.47 12.28 -1.24
C LEU A 187 -18.86 12.94 -1.14
N HIS A 188 -19.77 12.64 -2.07
CA HIS A 188 -21.10 13.26 -2.17
C HIS A 188 -22.25 12.30 -1.84
N GLY A 189 -21.95 11.05 -1.52
CA GLY A 189 -22.90 10.01 -1.07
C GLY A 189 -22.84 9.80 0.43
#